data_36fe24d2c7d7b41ce53b578e14db1594
#
_entry.id   36fe24d2c7d7b41ce53b578e14db1594
#
_cell.length_a   1.000
_cell.length_b   1.000
_cell.length_c   1.000
_cell.angle_alpha   90.00
_cell.angle_beta   90.00
_cell.angle_gamma   90.00
#
_symmetry.space_group_name_H-M   'P 1'
#
loop_
_entity.id
_entity.type
_entity.pdbx_description
1 polymer ?
#
loop_
_entity_poly.entity_id
_entity_poly.type
_entity_poly.pdbx_seq_one_letter_code
_entity_poly.pdbx_strand_id
1 'polypeptide(L)'
;MVDFYDGKDGGFRRTISGTGTLCENFADLLAMQICLKILSQRENPDYDLFFRTVAEQRTMYLTEDNVDLYVDDSHLTGKLRINYIFGMFDKFYEIYDIDTSSPYYVLEQNRLRVFGAEM
;
A
#
# COMPACT_ATOMS: atom_id res chain seq x y z
N MET A 1 4.10 0.87 12.40
CA MET A 1 4.40 0.70 10.94
C MET A 1 5.47 -0.36 10.69
N VAL A 2 6.58 -0.32 11.40
CA VAL A 2 7.63 -1.35 11.25
C VAL A 2 7.09 -2.76 11.44
N ASP A 3 6.41 -3.00 12.56
CA ASP A 3 5.91 -4.34 12.91
C ASP A 3 4.89 -4.86 11.93
N PHE A 4 4.08 -3.98 11.33
CA PHE A 4 3.09 -4.39 10.33
C PHE A 4 3.74 -4.97 9.08
N TYR A 5 4.80 -4.34 8.60
CA TYR A 5 5.46 -4.77 7.35
C TYR A 5 6.56 -5.80 7.55
N ASP A 6 7.13 -5.89 8.76
CA ASP A 6 8.24 -6.79 9.00
C ASP A 6 7.82 -8.25 8.81
N GLY A 7 8.61 -9.00 8.07
CA GLY A 7 8.37 -10.41 7.82
C GLY A 7 7.32 -10.72 6.75
N LYS A 8 6.71 -9.71 6.11
CA LYS A 8 5.76 -9.96 5.02
C LYS A 8 6.45 -10.60 3.83
N ASP A 9 5.71 -11.43 3.09
CA ASP A 9 6.20 -12.12 1.92
C ASP A 9 6.39 -11.14 0.75
N GLY A 10 7.66 -10.92 0.39
CA GLY A 10 8.04 -10.09 -0.73
C GLY A 10 8.07 -10.80 -2.07
N GLY A 11 7.74 -12.09 -2.11
CA GLY A 11 7.77 -12.93 -3.29
C GLY A 11 8.89 -13.98 -3.23
N PHE A 12 8.64 -15.15 -3.82
CA PHE A 12 9.60 -16.27 -3.88
C PHE A 12 10.22 -16.63 -2.52
N ARG A 13 9.40 -16.61 -1.45
CA ARG A 13 9.81 -16.90 -0.06
C ARG A 13 10.81 -15.90 0.54
N ARG A 14 10.95 -14.71 -0.05
CA ARG A 14 11.73 -13.62 0.54
C ARG A 14 10.83 -12.80 1.47
N THR A 15 11.39 -12.30 2.55
CA THR A 15 10.65 -11.48 3.53
C THR A 15 11.10 -10.02 3.48
N ILE A 16 10.16 -9.14 3.81
CA ILE A 16 10.38 -7.70 3.84
C ILE A 16 10.94 -7.29 5.21
N SER A 17 11.87 -6.34 5.21
CA SER A 17 12.32 -5.67 6.42
C SER A 17 11.42 -4.47 6.73
N GLY A 18 10.71 -4.52 7.85
CA GLY A 18 9.88 -3.39 8.29
C GLY A 18 10.71 -2.15 8.61
N THR A 19 11.90 -2.33 9.19
CA THR A 19 12.83 -1.22 9.47
C THR A 19 13.43 -0.67 8.18
N GLY A 20 13.89 -1.54 7.27
CA GLY A 20 14.54 -1.13 6.02
C GLY A 20 13.60 -0.40 5.07
N THR A 21 12.30 -0.64 5.15
CA THR A 21 11.29 -0.01 4.27
C THR A 21 10.53 1.12 4.94
N LEU A 22 10.82 1.44 6.21
CA LEU A 22 10.03 2.38 7.01
C LEU A 22 9.85 3.76 6.35
N CYS A 23 10.96 4.37 5.91
CA CYS A 23 10.92 5.72 5.35
C CYS A 23 10.06 5.78 4.09
N GLU A 24 10.21 4.81 3.21
CA GLU A 24 9.46 4.77 1.95
C GLU A 24 8.00 4.38 2.17
N ASN A 25 7.71 3.49 3.12
CA ASN A 25 6.33 3.17 3.50
C ASN A 25 5.61 4.39 4.09
N PHE A 26 6.31 5.15 4.92
CA PHE A 26 5.78 6.40 5.46
C PHE A 26 5.49 7.41 4.35
N ALA A 27 6.43 7.57 3.41
CA ALA A 27 6.27 8.48 2.28
C ALA A 27 5.10 8.06 1.37
N ASP A 28 4.99 6.77 1.06
CA ASP A 28 3.88 6.25 0.27
C ASP A 28 2.52 6.48 0.95
N LEU A 29 2.44 6.21 2.25
CA LEU A 29 1.22 6.41 3.02
C LEU A 29 0.81 7.87 3.05
N LEU A 30 1.77 8.77 3.33
CA LEU A 30 1.51 10.21 3.37
C LEU A 30 1.09 10.75 2.00
N ALA A 31 1.77 10.33 0.94
CA ALA A 31 1.42 10.75 -0.43
C ALA A 31 -0.01 10.35 -0.79
N MET A 32 -0.39 9.11 -0.50
CA MET A 32 -1.75 8.63 -0.73
C MET A 32 -2.77 9.41 0.10
N GLN A 33 -2.46 9.67 1.36
CA GLN A 33 -3.34 10.42 2.26
C GLN A 33 -3.61 11.83 1.74
N ILE A 34 -2.58 12.52 1.29
CA ILE A 34 -2.69 13.86 0.71
C ILE A 34 -3.49 13.84 -0.59
N CYS A 35 -3.16 12.92 -1.50
CA CYS A 35 -3.85 12.81 -2.79
C CYS A 35 -5.33 12.47 -2.63
N LEU A 36 -5.67 11.55 -1.74
CA LEU A 36 -7.08 11.22 -1.47
C LEU A 36 -7.83 12.39 -0.85
N LYS A 37 -7.17 13.16 0.01
CA LYS A 37 -7.76 14.38 0.59
C LYS A 37 -8.10 15.40 -0.49
N ILE A 38 -7.16 15.65 -1.40
CA ILE A 38 -7.37 16.57 -2.52
C ILE A 38 -8.49 16.07 -3.42
N LEU A 39 -8.48 14.78 -3.76
CA LEU A 39 -9.49 14.17 -4.62
C LEU A 39 -10.88 14.26 -4.00
N SER A 40 -11.00 14.07 -2.68
CA SER A 40 -12.28 14.14 -1.98
C SER A 40 -12.94 15.52 -2.04
N GLN A 41 -12.17 16.57 -2.33
CA GLN A 41 -12.65 17.94 -2.45
C GLN A 41 -13.15 18.30 -3.85
N ARG A 42 -12.98 17.39 -4.81
CA ARG A 42 -13.45 17.57 -6.17
C ARG A 42 -14.91 17.22 -6.30
N GLU A 43 -15.58 17.86 -7.25
CA GLU A 43 -16.92 17.47 -7.66
C GLU A 43 -16.84 16.15 -8.44
N ASN A 44 -17.62 15.15 -8.03
CA ASN A 44 -17.65 13.82 -8.65
C ASN A 44 -16.26 13.13 -8.73
N PRO A 45 -15.59 12.91 -7.61
CA PRO A 45 -14.26 12.32 -7.63
C PRO A 45 -14.27 10.90 -8.18
N ASP A 46 -13.35 10.60 -9.10
CA ASP A 46 -13.19 9.27 -9.67
C ASP A 46 -12.09 8.50 -8.92
N TYR A 47 -12.48 7.88 -7.81
CA TYR A 47 -11.56 7.11 -6.97
C TYR A 47 -11.02 5.87 -7.67
N ASP A 48 -11.83 5.21 -8.49
CA ASP A 48 -11.38 4.03 -9.23
C ASP A 48 -10.27 4.39 -10.22
N LEU A 49 -10.44 5.47 -10.96
CA LEU A 49 -9.39 5.94 -11.85
C LEU A 49 -8.10 6.25 -11.09
N PHE A 50 -8.22 6.90 -9.93
CA PHE A 50 -7.06 7.24 -9.11
C PHE A 50 -6.31 6.00 -8.63
N PHE A 51 -7.01 5.04 -8.02
CA PHE A 51 -6.37 3.82 -7.53
C PHE A 51 -5.74 3.01 -8.66
N ARG A 52 -6.43 2.86 -9.78
CA ARG A 52 -5.90 2.13 -10.93
C ARG A 52 -4.67 2.79 -11.52
N THR A 53 -4.67 4.12 -11.64
CA THR A 53 -3.53 4.86 -12.18
C THR A 53 -2.29 4.69 -11.29
N VAL A 54 -2.46 4.80 -9.97
CA VAL A 54 -1.34 4.59 -9.03
C VAL A 54 -0.84 3.15 -9.10
N ALA A 55 -1.75 2.18 -9.17
CA ALA A 55 -1.38 0.77 -9.28
C ALA A 55 -0.56 0.48 -10.55
N GLU A 56 -0.96 1.05 -11.68
CA GLU A 56 -0.22 0.90 -12.94
C GLU A 56 1.21 1.43 -12.83
N GLN A 57 1.40 2.55 -12.15
CA GLN A 57 2.73 3.13 -11.95
C GLN A 57 3.65 2.28 -11.07
N ARG A 58 3.07 1.43 -10.22
CA ARG A 58 3.81 0.60 -9.26
C ARG A 58 3.90 -0.86 -9.66
N THR A 59 3.35 -1.23 -10.81
CA THR A 59 3.44 -2.59 -11.33
C THR A 59 4.89 -2.93 -11.68
N MET A 60 5.34 -4.11 -11.26
CA MET A 60 6.66 -4.61 -11.59
C MET A 60 6.59 -6.09 -11.98
N TYR A 61 7.56 -6.52 -12.77
CA TYR A 61 7.71 -7.92 -13.12
C TYR A 61 8.74 -8.56 -12.18
N LEU A 62 8.26 -9.33 -11.22
CA LEU A 62 9.08 -9.98 -10.21
C LEU A 62 9.35 -11.42 -10.63
N THR A 63 10.64 -11.79 -10.69
CA THR A 63 11.08 -13.14 -11.00
C THR A 63 11.97 -13.68 -9.88
N GLU A 64 12.18 -14.98 -9.85
CA GLU A 64 13.11 -15.58 -8.90
C GLU A 64 14.54 -15.03 -9.05
N ASP A 65 14.92 -14.66 -10.28
CA ASP A 65 16.26 -14.12 -10.57
C ASP A 65 16.45 -12.69 -10.08
N ASN A 66 15.38 -11.87 -10.05
CA ASN A 66 15.48 -10.46 -9.68
C ASN A 66 14.89 -10.11 -8.32
N VAL A 67 14.24 -11.07 -7.63
CA VAL A 67 13.51 -10.78 -6.37
C VAL A 67 14.42 -10.18 -5.30
N ASP A 68 15.66 -10.62 -5.19
CA ASP A 68 16.57 -10.14 -4.15
C ASP A 68 16.90 -8.65 -4.32
N LEU A 69 16.98 -8.16 -5.55
CA LEU A 69 17.18 -6.73 -5.82
C LEU A 69 16.03 -5.89 -5.28
N TYR A 70 14.79 -6.37 -5.44
CA TYR A 70 13.60 -5.62 -5.02
C TYR A 70 13.32 -5.79 -3.53
N VAL A 71 13.56 -6.95 -2.94
CA VAL A 71 13.35 -7.19 -1.51
C VAL A 71 14.37 -6.42 -0.65
N ASP A 72 15.60 -6.26 -1.15
CA ASP A 72 16.64 -5.50 -0.48
C ASP A 72 16.54 -3.98 -0.70
N ASP A 73 15.63 -3.55 -1.57
CA ASP A 73 15.36 -2.14 -1.80
C ASP A 73 14.65 -1.50 -0.60
N SER A 74 14.71 -0.17 -0.51
CA SER A 74 14.03 0.61 0.52
C SER A 74 12.51 0.67 0.33
N HIS A 75 12.01 0.33 -0.85
CA HIS A 75 10.59 0.23 -1.15
C HIS A 75 10.08 -1.20 -0.99
N LEU A 76 8.79 -1.34 -0.71
CA LEU A 76 8.11 -2.62 -0.83
C LEU A 76 8.11 -3.09 -2.30
N THR A 77 7.96 -4.38 -2.52
CA THR A 77 7.66 -4.88 -3.87
C THR A 77 6.32 -4.34 -4.36
N GLY A 78 6.12 -4.27 -5.67
CA GLY A 78 4.94 -3.63 -6.26
C GLY A 78 3.62 -4.14 -5.70
N LYS A 79 3.49 -5.45 -5.55
CA LYS A 79 2.30 -6.08 -4.98
C LYS A 79 1.98 -5.59 -3.57
N LEU A 80 2.99 -5.47 -2.71
CA LEU A 80 2.82 -4.99 -1.34
C LEU A 80 2.58 -3.49 -1.30
N ARG A 81 3.26 -2.71 -2.16
CA ARG A 81 3.04 -1.27 -2.29
C ARG A 81 1.62 -0.93 -2.70
N ILE A 82 1.04 -1.73 -3.59
CA ILE A 82 -0.34 -1.54 -4.03
C ILE A 82 -1.30 -1.97 -2.92
N ASN A 83 -1.25 -3.23 -2.51
CA ASN A 83 -2.29 -3.81 -1.66
C ASN A 83 -2.23 -3.32 -0.22
N TYR A 84 -1.04 -3.24 0.38
CA TYR A 84 -0.93 -2.86 1.80
C TYR A 84 -0.84 -1.37 2.05
N ILE A 85 -0.48 -0.56 1.06
CA ILE A 85 -0.60 0.89 1.17
C ILE A 85 -2.05 1.30 0.93
N PHE A 86 -2.68 0.84 -0.15
CA PHE A 86 -4.09 1.12 -0.42
C PHE A 86 -5.00 0.60 0.69
N GLY A 87 -4.66 -0.56 1.24
CA GLY A 87 -5.42 -1.21 2.32
C GLY A 87 -5.43 -0.45 3.64
N MET A 88 -4.68 0.63 3.77
CA MET A 88 -4.76 1.52 4.94
C MET A 88 -5.91 2.52 4.85
N PHE A 89 -6.57 2.64 3.71
CA PHE A 89 -7.59 3.66 3.47
C PHE A 89 -8.97 3.03 3.36
N ASP A 90 -9.92 3.53 4.14
CA ASP A 90 -11.30 3.05 4.16
C ASP A 90 -11.95 3.17 2.78
N LYS A 91 -11.63 4.24 2.04
CA LYS A 91 -12.14 4.48 0.69
C LYS A 91 -11.82 3.33 -0.28
N PHE A 92 -10.67 2.68 -0.12
CA PHE A 92 -10.31 1.52 -0.94
C PHE A 92 -11.31 0.38 -0.78
N TYR A 93 -11.70 0.09 0.47
CA TYR A 93 -12.68 -0.97 0.76
C TYR A 93 -14.08 -0.61 0.28
N GLU A 94 -14.45 0.66 0.36
CA GLU A 94 -15.76 1.14 -0.12
C GLU A 94 -15.89 1.01 -1.63
N ILE A 95 -14.85 1.40 -2.37
CA ILE A 95 -14.87 1.41 -3.84
C ILE A 95 -14.87 0.01 -4.43
N TYR A 96 -14.11 -0.92 -3.83
CA TYR A 96 -13.92 -2.27 -4.39
C TYR A 96 -14.66 -3.37 -3.64
N ASP A 97 -15.44 -3.02 -2.62
CA ASP A 97 -16.25 -3.97 -1.84
C ASP A 97 -15.41 -5.15 -1.31
N ILE A 98 -14.24 -4.84 -0.77
CA ILE A 98 -13.30 -5.84 -0.24
C ILE A 98 -13.70 -6.20 1.18
N ASP A 99 -13.74 -7.48 1.48
CA ASP A 99 -14.06 -7.99 2.81
C ASP A 99 -12.93 -8.86 3.40
N THR A 100 -13.19 -9.42 4.57
CA THR A 100 -12.22 -10.22 5.31
C THR A 100 -11.81 -11.53 4.60
N SER A 101 -12.48 -11.90 3.52
CA SER A 101 -12.09 -13.08 2.72
C SER A 101 -10.84 -12.83 1.88
N SER A 102 -10.50 -11.56 1.63
CA SER A 102 -9.29 -11.21 0.90
C SER A 102 -8.04 -11.40 1.77
N PRO A 103 -6.97 -12.04 1.26
CA PRO A 103 -5.72 -12.19 2.00
C PRO A 103 -5.01 -10.86 2.27
N TYR A 104 -5.39 -9.78 1.58
CA TYR A 104 -4.81 -8.45 1.75
C TYR A 104 -5.68 -7.52 2.58
N TYR A 105 -6.79 -8.03 3.13
CA TYR A 105 -7.65 -7.21 4.00
C TYR A 105 -6.89 -6.81 5.26
N VAL A 106 -6.83 -5.51 5.52
CA VAL A 106 -6.23 -4.96 6.74
C VAL A 106 -7.35 -4.63 7.71
N LEU A 107 -7.34 -5.27 8.87
CA LEU A 107 -8.33 -4.99 9.92
C LEU A 107 -8.34 -3.49 10.23
N GLU A 108 -9.52 -2.94 10.47
CA GLU A 108 -9.70 -1.49 10.68
C GLU A 108 -8.79 -0.94 11.78
N GLN A 109 -8.63 -1.68 12.88
CA GLN A 109 -7.76 -1.27 13.98
C GLN A 109 -6.27 -1.26 13.61
N ASN A 110 -5.88 -1.92 12.54
CA ASN A 110 -4.50 -2.00 12.06
C ASN A 110 -4.20 -1.03 10.91
N ARG A 111 -5.21 -0.28 10.44
CA ARG A 111 -5.02 0.70 9.37
C ARG A 111 -4.29 1.91 9.88
N LEU A 112 -3.10 2.15 9.31
CA LEU A 112 -2.21 3.21 9.73
C LEU A 112 -2.65 4.56 9.18
N ARG A 113 -2.48 5.61 9.98
CA ARG A 113 -2.77 7.00 9.59
C ARG A 113 -1.60 7.89 9.97
N VAL A 114 -1.21 8.78 9.06
CA VAL A 114 -0.18 9.77 9.36
C VAL A 114 -0.82 10.93 10.13
N PHE A 115 -0.22 11.30 11.24
CA PHE A 115 -0.71 12.37 12.12
C PHE A 115 -2.14 12.15 12.63
N GLY A 116 -2.62 10.91 12.69
CA GLY A 116 -3.97 10.60 13.12
C GLY A 116 -5.07 11.19 12.23
N ALA A 117 -4.73 11.66 11.04
CA ALA A 117 -5.68 12.28 10.13
C ALA A 117 -6.69 11.28 9.59
N GLU A 118 -7.95 11.70 9.51
CA GLU A 118 -9.01 10.96 8.82
C GLU A 118 -9.03 11.31 7.35
N MET A 119 -9.45 10.34 6.55
CA MET A 119 -9.51 10.52 5.10
C MET A 119 -10.95 10.41 4.59
#